data_56879e2442128183225e932642f3902d
#
_entry.id   56879e2442128183225e932642f3902d
#
_cell.length_a   1.000
_cell.length_b   1.000
_cell.length_c   1.000
_cell.angle_alpha   90.00
_cell.angle_beta   90.00
_cell.angle_gamma   90.00
#
_symmetry.space_group_name_H-M   'P 1'
#
loop_
_entity.id
_entity.type
_entity.pdbx_description
1 polymer ?
#
loop_
_entity_poly.entity_id
_entity_poly.type
_entity_poly.pdbx_seq_one_letter_code
_entity_poly.pdbx_strand_id
1 'polypeptide(L)'
;PIGSNYNKTVQLCGEFYRPPLPFPACRADDIECLRRGLRTFFVLMDSGHVGMKPIDPFLVNSVAVALPDEQMSILLRRANVTGVRWTKLVDRRFNGGKSGTTFSSDLHVTGEINVNMANRVEPFVAFLTMDIDQVESNITYPWHATKGIDNEDYILIGPERIAIRNFRTPTFFLQPNTEDTIPIDNFLLSKPSILDHMSNEITAALMHSVMDNFRLFASSVIHYYSLL
;
A
#
# COMPACT_ATOMS: atom_id res chain seq x y z
N PRO A 1 9.10 -21.14 -60.19
CA PRO A 1 8.52 -20.04 -59.48
C PRO A 1 8.25 -20.44 -58.04
N ILE A 2 9.27 -20.18 -57.23
CA ILE A 2 9.20 -20.31 -55.76
C ILE A 2 9.25 -18.86 -55.27
N GLY A 3 8.12 -18.35 -54.92
CA GLY A 3 8.06 -16.98 -54.36
C GLY A 3 6.65 -16.67 -53.94
N SER A 4 6.43 -16.49 -52.68
CA SER A 4 5.23 -15.96 -52.03
C SER A 4 4.67 -16.83 -50.91
N ASN A 5 5.45 -17.09 -49.90
CA ASN A 5 4.88 -17.55 -48.61
C ASN A 5 5.66 -17.03 -47.37
N TYR A 6 6.56 -16.06 -47.55
CA TYR A 6 7.35 -15.52 -46.43
C TYR A 6 6.72 -14.31 -45.70
N ASN A 7 5.62 -13.78 -46.23
CA ASN A 7 5.00 -12.53 -45.66
C ASN A 7 3.78 -12.77 -44.78
N LYS A 8 3.37 -14.01 -44.52
CA LYS A 8 2.25 -14.27 -43.61
C LYS A 8 2.65 -14.65 -42.19
N THR A 9 3.92 -14.98 -41.97
CA THR A 9 4.38 -15.44 -40.63
C THR A 9 4.92 -14.33 -39.75
N VAL A 10 5.18 -13.13 -40.30
CA VAL A 10 5.72 -11.98 -39.53
C VAL A 10 4.62 -11.11 -38.92
N GLN A 11 3.40 -11.25 -39.38
CA GLN A 11 2.27 -10.44 -38.89
C GLN A 11 1.56 -11.05 -37.67
N LEU A 12 1.91 -12.27 -37.26
CA LEU A 12 1.35 -12.95 -36.08
C LEU A 12 2.20 -12.82 -34.79
N CYS A 13 3.36 -12.19 -34.86
CA CYS A 13 4.21 -11.93 -33.69
C CYS A 13 3.96 -10.58 -33.03
N GLY A 14 2.95 -9.82 -33.46
CA GLY A 14 2.66 -8.47 -32.95
C GLY A 14 1.47 -8.34 -31.97
N GLU A 15 0.63 -9.34 -31.91
CA GLU A 15 -0.41 -9.38 -30.89
C GLU A 15 0.14 -10.12 -29.67
N PHE A 16 0.69 -9.38 -28.72
CA PHE A 16 0.91 -9.89 -27.38
C PHE A 16 -0.46 -10.32 -26.85
N TYR A 17 -0.75 -11.63 -26.93
CA TYR A 17 -1.87 -12.22 -26.21
C TYR A 17 -1.63 -11.98 -24.72
N ARG A 18 -2.21 -10.91 -24.20
CA ARG A 18 -2.29 -10.68 -22.76
C ARG A 18 -3.41 -11.60 -22.28
N PRO A 19 -3.13 -12.62 -21.47
CA PRO A 19 -4.18 -13.43 -20.90
C PRO A 19 -5.12 -12.48 -20.14
N PRO A 20 -6.45 -12.68 -20.24
CA PRO A 20 -7.40 -11.87 -19.48
C PRO A 20 -7.01 -11.94 -18.01
N LEU A 21 -6.90 -10.78 -17.39
CA LEU A 21 -6.60 -10.71 -15.95
C LEU A 21 -7.73 -11.45 -15.22
N PRO A 22 -7.43 -12.26 -14.18
CA PRO A 22 -8.42 -13.09 -13.50
C PRO A 22 -9.29 -12.27 -12.53
N PHE A 23 -9.80 -11.12 -13.00
CA PHE A 23 -10.69 -10.27 -12.22
C PHE A 23 -12.14 -10.55 -12.57
N PRO A 24 -13.02 -10.74 -11.59
CA PRO A 24 -14.44 -10.83 -11.85
C PRO A 24 -14.97 -9.47 -12.31
N ALA A 25 -15.84 -9.46 -13.32
CA ALA A 25 -16.63 -8.29 -13.65
C ALA A 25 -17.65 -8.07 -12.51
N CYS A 26 -17.45 -7.04 -11.70
CA CYS A 26 -18.26 -6.74 -10.54
C CYS A 26 -19.15 -5.54 -10.76
N ARG A 27 -20.41 -5.61 -10.32
CA ARG A 27 -21.25 -4.42 -10.19
C ARG A 27 -20.72 -3.56 -9.03
N ALA A 28 -20.91 -2.26 -9.12
CA ALA A 28 -20.44 -1.30 -8.13
C ALA A 28 -21.02 -1.52 -6.71
N ASP A 29 -22.21 -2.09 -6.63
CA ASP A 29 -22.96 -2.41 -5.42
C ASP A 29 -22.72 -3.83 -4.87
N ASP A 30 -22.03 -4.70 -5.63
CA ASP A 30 -21.69 -6.06 -5.22
C ASP A 30 -20.38 -6.11 -4.44
N ILE A 31 -20.46 -5.82 -3.14
CA ILE A 31 -19.30 -5.77 -2.24
C ILE A 31 -18.56 -7.14 -2.17
N GLU A 32 -19.26 -8.25 -2.29
CA GLU A 32 -18.64 -9.58 -2.21
C GLU A 32 -17.83 -9.89 -3.48
N CYS A 33 -18.34 -9.52 -4.64
CA CYS A 33 -17.59 -9.58 -5.89
C CYS A 33 -16.35 -8.69 -5.82
N LEU A 34 -16.49 -7.44 -5.37
CA LEU A 34 -15.40 -6.48 -5.21
C LEU A 34 -14.33 -7.00 -4.24
N ARG A 35 -14.71 -7.64 -3.14
CA ARG A 35 -13.78 -8.28 -2.19
C ARG A 35 -12.93 -9.35 -2.86
N ARG A 36 -13.53 -10.20 -3.69
CA ARG A 36 -12.79 -11.22 -4.45
C ARG A 36 -11.82 -10.60 -5.46
N GLY A 37 -12.28 -9.60 -6.19
CA GLY A 37 -11.45 -8.86 -7.16
C GLY A 37 -10.27 -8.18 -6.50
N LEU A 38 -10.50 -7.45 -5.42
CA LEU A 38 -9.43 -6.76 -4.68
C LEU A 38 -8.44 -7.73 -4.04
N ARG A 39 -8.89 -8.89 -3.54
CA ARG A 39 -7.97 -9.93 -3.05
C ARG A 39 -7.01 -10.38 -4.14
N THR A 40 -7.51 -10.60 -5.35
CA THR A 40 -6.68 -10.94 -6.51
C THR A 40 -5.70 -9.80 -6.82
N PHE A 41 -6.15 -8.54 -6.76
CA PHE A 41 -5.31 -7.37 -6.97
C PHE A 41 -4.15 -7.31 -5.96
N PHE A 42 -4.39 -7.50 -4.67
CA PHE A 42 -3.34 -7.52 -3.65
C PHE A 42 -2.35 -8.69 -3.84
N VAL A 43 -2.83 -9.87 -4.24
CA VAL A 43 -1.97 -11.01 -4.55
C VAL A 43 -1.08 -10.73 -5.77
N LEU A 44 -1.59 -10.06 -6.80
CA LEU A 44 -0.82 -9.68 -7.98
C LEU A 44 0.23 -8.60 -7.68
N MET A 45 -0.05 -7.69 -6.77
CA MET A 45 0.92 -6.70 -6.32
C MET A 45 2.08 -7.31 -5.51
N ASP A 46 1.85 -8.42 -4.82
CA ASP A 46 2.91 -9.14 -4.08
C ASP A 46 4.10 -9.47 -5.01
N SER A 47 3.82 -9.92 -6.22
CA SER A 47 4.83 -10.32 -7.20
C SER A 47 5.17 -9.26 -8.26
N GLY A 48 4.55 -8.09 -8.22
CA GLY A 48 4.81 -7.01 -9.17
C GLY A 48 4.32 -7.29 -10.59
N HIS A 49 3.24 -8.05 -10.76
CA HIS A 49 2.67 -8.36 -12.08
C HIS A 49 2.18 -7.11 -12.83
N VAL A 50 2.24 -7.16 -14.17
CA VAL A 50 1.69 -6.13 -15.08
C VAL A 50 2.29 -4.73 -14.86
N GLY A 51 3.56 -4.66 -14.45
CA GLY A 51 4.25 -3.38 -14.20
C GLY A 51 3.90 -2.72 -12.86
N MET A 52 3.08 -3.37 -12.02
CA MET A 52 2.85 -2.91 -10.65
C MET A 52 4.12 -3.08 -9.80
N LYS A 53 4.33 -2.16 -8.88
CA LYS A 53 5.42 -2.27 -7.91
C LYS A 53 5.06 -3.32 -6.86
N PRO A 54 5.99 -4.23 -6.48
CA PRO A 54 5.77 -5.13 -5.36
C PRO A 54 5.56 -4.34 -4.07
N ILE A 55 4.59 -4.77 -3.26
CA ILE A 55 4.23 -4.09 -2.00
C ILE A 55 4.22 -5.01 -0.78
N ASP A 56 4.59 -6.27 -0.92
CA ASP A 56 4.74 -7.20 0.18
C ASP A 56 5.99 -8.07 -0.04
N PRO A 57 7.13 -7.71 0.55
CA PRO A 57 7.33 -6.64 1.54
C PRO A 57 7.36 -5.22 0.95
N PHE A 58 6.79 -4.25 1.68
CA PHE A 58 6.87 -2.83 1.36
C PHE A 58 8.00 -2.16 2.16
N LEU A 59 8.88 -1.45 1.49
CA LEU A 59 10.01 -0.78 2.13
C LEU A 59 9.69 0.70 2.38
N VAL A 60 9.71 1.08 3.65
CA VAL A 60 9.64 2.48 4.10
C VAL A 60 11.05 2.97 4.43
N ASN A 61 11.52 4.00 3.75
CA ASN A 61 12.89 4.50 3.93
C ASN A 61 13.13 5.04 5.34
N SER A 62 12.21 5.89 5.82
CA SER A 62 12.29 6.44 7.18
C SER A 62 10.94 7.00 7.63
N VAL A 63 10.70 6.91 8.94
CA VAL A 63 9.64 7.62 9.67
C VAL A 63 10.28 8.36 10.83
N ALA A 64 10.05 9.66 10.93
CA ALA A 64 10.64 10.50 11.97
C ALA A 64 9.55 11.04 12.91
N VAL A 65 9.79 10.93 14.21
CA VAL A 65 8.94 11.51 15.26
C VAL A 65 9.78 12.47 16.08
N ALA A 66 9.43 13.75 16.04
CA ALA A 66 10.07 14.76 16.88
C ALA A 66 9.28 14.96 18.17
N LEU A 67 9.97 14.95 19.29
CA LEU A 67 9.43 15.12 20.64
C LEU A 67 10.15 16.29 21.33
N PRO A 68 9.85 17.54 20.95
CA PRO A 68 10.58 18.71 21.43
C PRO A 68 10.48 18.89 22.95
N ASP A 69 9.35 18.56 23.55
CA ASP A 69 9.15 18.66 25.01
C ASP A 69 10.06 17.71 25.80
N GLU A 70 10.40 16.55 25.24
CA GLU A 70 11.33 15.59 25.80
C GLU A 70 12.78 15.78 25.32
N GLN A 71 13.00 16.79 24.47
CA GLN A 71 14.31 17.00 23.81
C GLN A 71 14.83 15.72 23.15
N MET A 72 13.94 15.01 22.48
CA MET A 72 14.16 13.70 21.86
C MET A 72 13.64 13.67 20.43
N SER A 73 14.27 12.86 19.59
CA SER A 73 13.74 12.46 18.30
C SER A 73 13.91 10.98 18.06
N ILE A 74 12.93 10.38 17.43
CA ILE A 74 12.92 8.96 17.09
C ILE A 74 12.89 8.86 15.56
N LEU A 75 13.79 8.05 15.01
CA LEU A 75 13.87 7.80 13.58
C LEU A 75 13.84 6.29 13.34
N LEU A 76 12.74 5.80 12.75
CA LEU A 76 12.67 4.45 12.21
C LEU A 76 13.26 4.48 10.80
N ARG A 77 14.20 3.59 10.50
CA ARG A 77 14.89 3.50 9.23
C ARG A 77 14.75 2.12 8.61
N ARG A 78 14.68 2.09 7.27
CA ARG A 78 14.63 0.85 6.48
C ARG A 78 13.56 -0.10 7.00
N ALA A 79 12.38 0.44 7.28
CA ALA A 79 11.30 -0.37 7.78
C ALA A 79 10.77 -1.28 6.67
N ASN A 80 10.70 -2.57 6.96
CA ASN A 80 10.17 -3.59 6.09
C ASN A 80 8.77 -3.96 6.59
N VAL A 81 7.76 -3.77 5.75
CA VAL A 81 6.35 -3.99 6.09
C VAL A 81 5.84 -5.20 5.33
N THR A 82 5.31 -6.16 6.04
CA THR A 82 4.71 -7.38 5.48
C THR A 82 3.26 -7.54 5.91
N GLY A 83 2.52 -8.44 5.27
CA GLY A 83 1.09 -8.68 5.56
C GLY A 83 0.14 -7.94 4.63
N VAL A 84 0.65 -7.10 3.74
CA VAL A 84 -0.16 -6.25 2.83
C VAL A 84 -1.09 -7.07 1.94
N ARG A 85 -0.64 -8.22 1.46
CA ARG A 85 -1.44 -9.14 0.62
C ARG A 85 -2.72 -9.65 1.30
N TRP A 86 -2.81 -9.56 2.62
CA TRP A 86 -3.98 -10.01 3.39
C TRP A 86 -4.96 -8.87 3.69
N THR A 87 -4.70 -7.67 3.15
CA THR A 87 -5.60 -6.52 3.26
C THR A 87 -7.00 -6.87 2.77
N LYS A 88 -8.00 -6.48 3.56
CA LYS A 88 -9.41 -6.78 3.33
C LYS A 88 -10.18 -5.52 2.97
N LEU A 89 -11.08 -5.61 2.00
CA LEU A 89 -12.07 -4.57 1.74
C LEU A 89 -13.15 -4.61 2.82
N VAL A 90 -13.29 -3.51 3.56
CA VAL A 90 -14.34 -3.33 4.57
C VAL A 90 -15.58 -2.70 3.94
N ASP A 91 -15.38 -1.59 3.23
CA ASP A 91 -16.48 -0.81 2.66
C ASP A 91 -16.09 -0.17 1.31
N ARG A 92 -17.07 0.05 0.47
CA ARG A 92 -16.95 0.74 -0.80
C ARG A 92 -18.12 1.69 -1.02
N ARG A 93 -17.80 2.92 -1.35
CA ARG A 93 -18.79 3.99 -1.60
C ARG A 93 -18.59 4.60 -2.97
N PHE A 94 -19.67 4.76 -3.70
CA PHE A 94 -19.71 5.50 -4.96
C PHE A 94 -20.67 6.68 -4.83
N ASN A 95 -20.21 7.86 -5.09
CA ASN A 95 -21.04 9.07 -5.05
C ASN A 95 -20.60 10.03 -6.16
N GLY A 96 -21.29 10.01 -7.29
CA GLY A 96 -20.95 10.84 -8.45
C GLY A 96 -19.49 10.64 -8.85
N GLY A 97 -18.75 11.66 -9.21
CA GLY A 97 -17.33 11.56 -9.59
C GLY A 97 -16.35 11.27 -8.43
N LYS A 98 -16.82 10.79 -7.28
CA LYS A 98 -15.96 10.39 -6.14
C LYS A 98 -16.18 8.95 -5.76
N SER A 99 -15.10 8.28 -5.42
CA SER A 99 -15.09 6.92 -4.88
C SER A 99 -14.43 6.93 -3.51
N GLY A 100 -14.97 6.13 -2.61
CA GLY A 100 -14.39 5.87 -1.30
C GLY A 100 -14.22 4.37 -1.08
N THR A 101 -13.07 3.98 -0.55
CA THR A 101 -12.77 2.58 -0.24
C THR A 101 -12.16 2.52 1.15
N THR A 102 -12.65 1.61 1.97
CA THR A 102 -12.12 1.36 3.30
C THR A 102 -11.49 -0.01 3.34
N PHE A 103 -10.22 -0.07 3.70
CA PHE A 103 -9.45 -1.30 3.88
C PHE A 103 -9.15 -1.54 5.35
N SER A 104 -9.01 -2.80 5.73
CA SER A 104 -8.46 -3.22 7.02
C SER A 104 -7.25 -4.10 6.77
N SER A 105 -6.14 -3.81 7.43
CA SER A 105 -4.88 -4.53 7.29
C SER A 105 -4.34 -4.92 8.66
N ASP A 106 -3.69 -6.10 8.69
CA ASP A 106 -2.83 -6.54 9.78
C ASP A 106 -1.40 -6.51 9.23
N LEU A 107 -0.55 -5.63 9.77
CA LEU A 107 0.78 -5.36 9.24
C LEU A 107 1.85 -5.71 10.27
N HIS A 108 2.94 -6.31 9.78
CA HIS A 108 4.12 -6.59 10.57
C HIS A 108 5.28 -5.73 10.04
N VAL A 109 5.88 -4.93 10.92
CA VAL A 109 6.90 -3.96 10.60
C VAL A 109 8.19 -4.33 11.32
N THR A 110 9.29 -4.38 10.58
CA THR A 110 10.63 -4.55 11.14
C THR A 110 11.56 -3.47 10.62
N GLY A 111 12.40 -2.92 11.48
CA GLY A 111 13.32 -1.86 11.05
C GLY A 111 14.30 -1.44 12.15
N GLU A 112 15.24 -0.58 11.79
CA GLU A 112 16.20 0.01 12.72
C GLU A 112 15.60 1.27 13.34
N ILE A 113 15.55 1.35 14.66
CA ILE A 113 15.12 2.54 15.39
C ILE A 113 16.34 3.25 15.98
N ASN A 114 16.43 4.55 15.72
CA ASN A 114 17.45 5.44 16.26
C ASN A 114 16.75 6.48 17.14
N VAL A 115 17.16 6.53 18.40
CA VAL A 115 16.63 7.49 19.37
C VAL A 115 17.73 8.49 19.73
N ASN A 116 17.56 9.75 19.35
CA ASN A 116 18.44 10.85 19.69
C ASN A 116 17.89 11.54 20.94
N MET A 117 18.72 11.73 21.93
CA MET A 117 18.40 12.45 23.18
C MET A 117 19.43 13.54 23.40
N ALA A 118 18.98 14.72 23.85
CA ALA A 118 19.87 15.86 24.04
C ALA A 118 20.98 15.64 25.06
N ASN A 119 20.80 14.70 26.00
CA ASN A 119 21.77 14.35 27.05
C ASN A 119 22.75 13.24 26.64
N ARG A 120 22.67 12.72 25.38
CA ARG A 120 23.57 11.71 24.84
C ARG A 120 24.24 12.18 23.56
N VAL A 121 25.55 11.95 23.47
CA VAL A 121 26.32 12.28 22.26
C VAL A 121 26.01 11.26 21.14
N GLU A 122 25.86 10.00 21.49
CA GLU A 122 25.55 8.95 20.54
C GLU A 122 24.06 8.56 20.60
N PRO A 123 23.41 8.37 19.44
CA PRO A 123 22.05 7.90 19.40
C PRO A 123 21.96 6.47 19.98
N PHE A 124 20.86 6.20 20.63
CA PHE A 124 20.49 4.82 20.94
C PHE A 124 20.01 4.14 19.66
N VAL A 125 20.54 2.97 19.36
CA VAL A 125 20.19 2.18 18.16
C VAL A 125 19.70 0.81 18.58
N ALA A 126 18.53 0.42 18.08
CA ALA A 126 17.96 -0.90 18.27
C ALA A 126 17.24 -1.37 17.00
N PHE A 127 16.86 -2.63 16.97
CA PHE A 127 15.99 -3.19 15.98
C PHE A 127 14.56 -3.25 16.52
N LEU A 128 13.63 -2.63 15.83
CA LEU A 128 12.20 -2.59 16.18
C LEU A 128 11.47 -3.67 15.40
N THR A 129 10.66 -4.45 16.08
CA THR A 129 9.57 -5.24 15.53
C THR A 129 8.27 -4.64 16.04
N MET A 130 7.30 -4.33 15.15
CA MET A 130 6.03 -3.74 15.51
C MET A 130 4.89 -4.43 14.77
N ASP A 131 3.85 -4.82 15.49
CA ASP A 131 2.63 -5.39 14.93
C ASP A 131 1.50 -4.36 15.00
N ILE A 132 0.89 -4.10 13.86
CA ILE A 132 -0.21 -3.16 13.68
C ILE A 132 -1.45 -3.97 13.34
N ASP A 133 -2.31 -4.18 14.34
CA ASP A 133 -3.51 -4.97 14.20
C ASP A 133 -4.71 -4.13 13.77
N GLN A 134 -5.44 -4.60 12.76
CA GLN A 134 -6.71 -4.03 12.31
C GLN A 134 -6.64 -2.53 12.00
N VAL A 135 -5.54 -2.07 11.40
CA VAL A 135 -5.46 -0.68 10.96
C VAL A 135 -6.43 -0.46 9.79
N GLU A 136 -7.28 0.55 9.93
CA GLU A 136 -8.24 0.92 8.91
C GLU A 136 -7.72 2.09 8.07
N SER A 137 -7.77 1.92 6.77
CA SER A 137 -7.38 2.93 5.78
C SER A 137 -8.61 3.35 4.99
N ASN A 138 -9.06 4.58 5.17
CA ASN A 138 -10.15 5.16 4.41
C ASN A 138 -9.59 6.02 3.29
N ILE A 139 -9.74 5.56 2.05
CA ILE A 139 -9.19 6.20 0.85
C ILE A 139 -10.33 6.80 0.04
N THR A 140 -10.24 8.07 -0.27
CA THR A 140 -11.18 8.77 -1.16
C THR A 140 -10.44 9.38 -2.33
N TYR A 141 -10.99 9.25 -3.53
CA TYR A 141 -10.40 9.79 -4.76
C TYR A 141 -11.48 10.23 -5.74
N PRO A 142 -11.26 11.31 -6.49
CA PRO A 142 -12.10 11.66 -7.63
C PRO A 142 -11.76 10.76 -8.81
N TRP A 143 -12.76 10.54 -9.66
CA TRP A 143 -12.56 9.86 -10.92
C TRP A 143 -13.47 10.48 -12.00
N HIS A 144 -13.06 10.37 -13.26
CA HIS A 144 -13.87 10.76 -14.40
C HIS A 144 -13.55 9.88 -15.61
N ALA A 145 -14.56 9.68 -16.42
CA ALA A 145 -14.39 9.00 -17.71
C ALA A 145 -13.82 9.99 -18.73
N THR A 146 -12.93 9.51 -19.58
CA THR A 146 -12.37 10.26 -20.72
C THR A 146 -12.20 9.35 -21.91
N LYS A 147 -12.21 9.91 -23.11
CA LYS A 147 -11.90 9.17 -24.32
C LYS A 147 -10.40 9.25 -24.64
N GLY A 148 -9.81 8.09 -24.92
CA GLY A 148 -8.45 8.01 -25.41
C GLY A 148 -8.32 8.40 -26.89
N ILE A 149 -7.07 8.43 -27.37
CA ILE A 149 -6.75 8.69 -28.79
C ILE A 149 -7.33 7.60 -29.69
N ASP A 150 -7.48 6.38 -29.17
CA ASP A 150 -8.09 5.20 -29.79
C ASP A 150 -9.62 5.23 -29.79
N ASN A 151 -10.23 6.32 -29.28
CA ASN A 151 -11.68 6.50 -29.07
C ASN A 151 -12.32 5.55 -28.06
N GLU A 152 -11.51 4.80 -27.30
CA GLU A 152 -11.97 3.96 -26.18
C GLU A 152 -12.20 4.78 -24.91
N ASP A 153 -13.08 4.29 -24.03
CA ASP A 153 -13.38 4.94 -22.74
C ASP A 153 -12.35 4.55 -21.68
N TYR A 154 -11.79 5.55 -21.00
CA TYR A 154 -10.83 5.40 -19.93
C TYR A 154 -11.34 6.05 -18.63
N ILE A 155 -10.94 5.49 -17.50
CA ILE A 155 -11.10 6.12 -16.20
C ILE A 155 -9.79 6.78 -15.78
N LEU A 156 -9.83 8.06 -15.50
CA LEU A 156 -8.76 8.77 -14.83
C LEU A 156 -9.08 8.87 -13.35
N ILE A 157 -8.15 8.35 -12.54
CA ILE A 157 -8.21 8.41 -11.08
C ILE A 157 -7.34 9.57 -10.62
N GLY A 158 -7.96 10.56 -10.00
CA GLY A 158 -7.28 11.73 -9.46
C GLY A 158 -6.55 11.44 -8.14
N PRO A 159 -5.99 12.49 -7.51
CA PRO A 159 -5.24 12.35 -6.27
C PRO A 159 -6.16 11.85 -5.13
N GLU A 160 -5.65 10.90 -4.38
CA GLU A 160 -6.33 10.34 -3.23
C GLU A 160 -6.15 11.19 -1.97
N ARG A 161 -7.09 11.01 -1.05
CA ARG A 161 -6.97 11.40 0.36
C ARG A 161 -7.07 10.15 1.19
N ILE A 162 -6.10 9.96 2.08
CA ILE A 162 -6.00 8.79 2.93
C ILE A 162 -6.17 9.25 4.38
N ALA A 163 -7.08 8.60 5.10
CA ALA A 163 -7.25 8.76 6.53
C ALA A 163 -7.03 7.40 7.19
N ILE A 164 -6.11 7.34 8.13
CA ILE A 164 -5.75 6.13 8.86
C ILE A 164 -6.39 6.17 10.25
N ARG A 165 -6.84 5.01 10.70
CA ARG A 165 -7.39 4.82 12.03
C ARG A 165 -6.85 3.52 12.62
N ASN A 166 -6.13 3.64 13.73
CA ASN A 166 -5.76 2.50 14.57
C ASN A 166 -6.92 2.19 15.52
N PHE A 167 -7.40 0.94 15.55
CA PHE A 167 -8.36 0.48 16.55
C PHE A 167 -7.68 0.04 17.84
N ARG A 168 -6.39 -0.31 17.74
CA ARG A 168 -5.53 -0.71 18.84
C ARG A 168 -4.19 -0.03 18.67
N THR A 169 -3.57 0.37 19.77
CA THR A 169 -2.17 0.78 19.76
C THR A 169 -1.31 -0.37 19.27
N PRO A 170 -0.38 -0.14 18.32
CA PRO A 170 0.55 -1.17 17.89
C PRO A 170 1.33 -1.77 19.04
N THR A 171 1.55 -3.07 19.00
CA THR A 171 2.48 -3.74 19.91
C THR A 171 3.87 -3.70 19.32
N PHE A 172 4.90 -3.68 20.16
CA PHE A 172 6.28 -3.59 19.68
C PHE A 172 7.23 -4.39 20.56
N PHE A 173 8.41 -4.64 20.00
CA PHE A 173 9.53 -5.28 20.66
C PHE A 173 10.86 -4.70 20.18
N LEU A 174 11.78 -4.40 21.10
CA LEU A 174 13.13 -3.91 20.79
C LEU A 174 14.20 -4.97 21.00
N GLN A 175 15.15 -5.03 20.08
CA GLN A 175 16.31 -5.91 20.14
C GLN A 175 17.62 -5.10 19.97
N PRO A 176 18.72 -5.43 20.70
CA PRO A 176 18.78 -6.44 21.76
C PRO A 176 18.03 -6.00 23.01
N ASN A 177 17.49 -6.94 23.76
CA ASN A 177 16.89 -6.66 25.06
C ASN A 177 18.00 -6.59 26.11
N THR A 178 18.55 -5.39 26.32
CA THR A 178 19.64 -5.08 27.24
C THR A 178 19.19 -4.04 28.26
N GLU A 179 20.00 -3.80 29.29
CA GLU A 179 19.73 -2.75 30.27
C GLU A 179 19.57 -1.36 29.61
N ASP A 180 20.24 -1.11 28.49
CA ASP A 180 20.15 0.13 27.72
C ASP A 180 18.82 0.29 26.97
N THR A 181 18.13 -0.81 26.63
CA THR A 181 16.84 -0.76 25.92
C THR A 181 15.66 -0.54 26.85
N ILE A 182 15.76 -0.95 28.12
CA ILE A 182 14.66 -0.86 29.10
C ILE A 182 14.10 0.56 29.24
N PRO A 183 14.92 1.64 29.35
CA PRO A 183 14.39 2.99 29.44
C PRO A 183 13.60 3.41 28.21
N ILE A 184 14.02 3.00 27.02
CA ILE A 184 13.35 3.34 25.75
C ILE A 184 12.05 2.55 25.62
N ASP A 185 12.07 1.27 25.98
CA ASP A 185 10.90 0.40 26.04
C ASP A 185 9.80 1.03 26.93
N ASN A 186 10.16 1.36 28.16
CA ASN A 186 9.27 1.99 29.12
C ASN A 186 8.76 3.36 28.62
N PHE A 187 9.61 4.13 27.95
CA PHE A 187 9.23 5.41 27.38
C PHE A 187 8.17 5.21 26.28
N LEU A 188 8.39 4.32 25.31
CA LEU A 188 7.43 4.02 24.24
C LEU A 188 6.11 3.46 24.78
N LEU A 189 6.17 2.60 25.81
CA LEU A 189 4.97 2.08 26.48
C LEU A 189 4.18 3.18 27.19
N SER A 190 4.87 4.19 27.75
CA SER A 190 4.21 5.34 28.40
C SER A 190 3.60 6.34 27.43
N LYS A 191 4.00 6.31 26.14
CA LYS A 191 3.56 7.24 25.10
C LYS A 191 3.04 6.51 23.86
N PRO A 192 1.89 5.84 23.93
CA PRO A 192 1.34 5.06 22.82
C PRO A 192 1.08 5.90 21.56
N SER A 193 0.90 7.21 21.69
CA SER A 193 0.74 8.14 20.57
C SER A 193 1.93 8.15 19.60
N ILE A 194 3.13 7.79 20.05
CA ILE A 194 4.33 7.67 19.20
C ILE A 194 4.16 6.47 18.27
N LEU A 195 3.74 5.33 18.78
CA LEU A 195 3.50 4.12 18.01
C LEU A 195 2.33 4.33 17.04
N ASP A 196 1.26 4.99 17.46
CA ASP A 196 0.14 5.35 16.60
C ASP A 196 0.58 6.27 15.47
N HIS A 197 1.43 7.25 15.74
CA HIS A 197 1.98 8.13 14.70
C HIS A 197 2.82 7.35 13.70
N MET A 198 3.73 6.50 14.17
CA MET A 198 4.55 5.65 13.29
C MET A 198 3.68 4.72 12.43
N SER A 199 2.67 4.09 13.02
CA SER A 199 1.70 3.27 12.32
C SER A 199 0.97 4.05 11.22
N ASN A 200 0.51 5.25 11.53
CA ASN A 200 -0.20 6.11 10.58
C ASN A 200 0.66 6.48 9.39
N GLU A 201 1.92 6.92 9.63
CA GLU A 201 2.85 7.30 8.56
C GLU A 201 3.21 6.09 7.67
N ILE A 202 3.50 4.94 8.27
CA ILE A 202 3.82 3.71 7.54
C ILE A 202 2.63 3.27 6.69
N THR A 203 1.44 3.22 7.29
CA THR A 203 0.23 2.76 6.61
C THR A 203 -0.18 3.74 5.50
N ALA A 204 -0.04 5.05 5.72
CA ALA A 204 -0.32 6.05 4.69
C ALA A 204 0.64 5.91 3.49
N ALA A 205 1.94 5.77 3.73
CA ALA A 205 2.94 5.56 2.68
C ALA A 205 2.64 4.29 1.87
N LEU A 206 2.29 3.20 2.55
CA LEU A 206 1.87 1.95 1.92
C LEU A 206 0.63 2.16 1.04
N MET A 207 -0.42 2.81 1.55
CA MET A 207 -1.67 3.01 0.83
C MET A 207 -1.51 3.96 -0.37
N HIS A 208 -0.61 4.94 -0.31
CA HIS A 208 -0.21 5.73 -1.49
C HIS A 208 0.39 4.83 -2.58
N SER A 209 1.26 3.90 -2.22
CA SER A 209 1.84 2.95 -3.17
C SER A 209 0.80 1.98 -3.74
N VAL A 210 -0.16 1.54 -2.93
CA VAL A 210 -1.33 0.76 -3.40
C VAL A 210 -2.14 1.56 -4.42
N MET A 211 -2.38 2.84 -4.17
CA MET A 211 -3.12 3.71 -5.10
C MET A 211 -2.36 3.97 -6.39
N ASP A 212 -1.04 4.09 -6.36
CA ASP A 212 -0.21 4.16 -7.56
C ASP A 212 -0.36 2.91 -8.43
N ASN A 213 -0.29 1.73 -7.82
CA ASN A 213 -0.54 0.47 -8.50
C ASN A 213 -1.97 0.38 -9.04
N PHE A 214 -2.94 0.89 -8.29
CA PHE A 214 -4.33 0.91 -8.72
C PHE A 214 -4.55 1.79 -9.95
N ARG A 215 -3.88 2.94 -10.04
CA ARG A 215 -3.90 3.81 -11.24
C ARG A 215 -3.32 3.10 -12.45
N LEU A 216 -2.16 2.44 -12.29
CA LEU A 216 -1.55 1.64 -13.36
C LEU A 216 -2.46 0.51 -13.80
N PHE A 217 -3.06 -0.18 -12.84
CA PHE A 217 -4.00 -1.26 -13.11
C PHE A 217 -5.25 -0.75 -13.84
N ALA A 218 -5.90 0.31 -13.34
CA ALA A 218 -7.08 0.90 -13.94
C ALA A 218 -6.83 1.33 -15.39
N SER A 219 -5.66 1.92 -15.68
CA SER A 219 -5.29 2.32 -17.04
C SER A 219 -5.05 1.14 -17.99
N SER A 220 -4.71 -0.05 -17.45
CA SER A 220 -4.42 -1.25 -18.25
C SER A 220 -5.62 -2.17 -18.47
N VAL A 221 -6.63 -2.12 -17.59
CA VAL A 221 -7.75 -3.08 -17.52
C VAL A 221 -9.00 -2.59 -18.25
N ILE A 222 -9.15 -1.31 -18.50
CA ILE A 222 -10.34 -0.72 -19.13
C ILE A 222 -10.61 -1.25 -20.54
N HIS A 223 -9.61 -1.77 -21.23
CA HIS A 223 -9.83 -2.52 -22.47
C HIS A 223 -10.63 -3.82 -22.31
N TYR A 224 -10.84 -4.31 -21.06
CA TYR A 224 -11.48 -5.60 -20.81
C TYR A 224 -12.82 -5.52 -20.10
N TYR A 225 -13.14 -4.40 -19.48
CA TYR A 225 -14.37 -4.22 -18.73
C TYR A 225 -15.00 -2.88 -19.14
N SER A 226 -15.97 -2.95 -20.06
CA SER A 226 -16.85 -1.81 -20.25
C SER A 226 -17.44 -1.45 -18.90
N LEU A 227 -17.27 -0.22 -18.51
CA LEU A 227 -17.84 0.34 -17.29
C LEU A 227 -19.36 0.14 -17.33
N LEU A 228 -19.83 -0.79 -16.52
CA LEU A 228 -21.25 -0.93 -16.23
C LEU A 228 -21.63 0.02 -15.10
#